data_91f628bf546383c2e47e3cab8110d727
#
_entry.id   91f628bf546383c2e47e3cab8110d727
#
_cell.length_a   1.000
_cell.length_b   1.000
_cell.length_c   1.000
_cell.angle_alpha   90.00
_cell.angle_beta   90.00
_cell.angle_gamma   90.00
#
_symmetry.space_group_name_H-M   'P 1'
#
loop_
_entity.id
_entity.type
_entity.pdbx_description
1 polymer ?
#
loop_
_entity_poly.entity_id
_entity_poly.type
_entity_poly.pdbx_seq_one_letter_code
_entity_poly.pdbx_strand_id
1 'polypeptide(L)'
;MTVKTLNDLFIHDLSDVYSAEKQITRALPKMARAASDENLIAAFNQHLEETRAQIERLDELVEVTPEVKIKRMKCHALEGLVEEAQEIIDSVEKGEIRDQGLIGAAQKVEHYEIATYGTLHALALKLGYTKAAQLLEETLNEEKQ
;
A
#
# COMPACT_ATOMS: atom_id res chain seq x y z
N MET A 1 -6.39 1.64 20.19
CA MET A 1 -4.95 1.83 20.53
C MET A 1 -4.73 3.26 21.04
N THR A 2 -3.99 3.41 22.13
CA THR A 2 -3.64 4.73 22.65
C THR A 2 -2.25 5.10 22.14
N VAL A 3 -2.17 6.23 21.44
CA VAL A 3 -0.91 6.72 20.87
C VAL A 3 -0.38 7.83 21.77
N LYS A 4 0.74 7.59 22.46
CA LYS A 4 1.34 8.53 23.41
C LYS A 4 2.77 8.89 23.07
N THR A 5 3.46 8.08 22.29
CA THR A 5 4.88 8.27 21.94
C THR A 5 5.06 8.21 20.43
N LEU A 6 6.22 8.67 19.97
CA LEU A 6 6.58 8.52 18.55
C LEU A 6 6.60 7.05 18.12
N ASN A 7 7.08 6.17 19.01
CA ASN A 7 7.09 4.74 18.71
C ASN A 7 5.67 4.19 18.58
N ASP A 8 4.74 4.64 19.44
CA ASP A 8 3.34 4.24 19.33
C ASP A 8 2.74 4.67 17.99
N LEU A 9 3.04 5.89 17.55
CA LEU A 9 2.57 6.38 16.25
C LEU A 9 3.18 5.58 15.11
N PHE A 10 4.47 5.28 15.21
CA PHE A 10 5.15 4.45 14.20
C PHE A 10 4.50 3.07 14.09
N ILE A 11 4.23 2.42 15.23
CA ILE A 11 3.56 1.12 15.26
C ILE A 11 2.15 1.21 14.66
N HIS A 12 1.42 2.27 14.99
CA HIS A 12 0.08 2.49 14.45
C HIS A 12 0.10 2.63 12.92
N ASP A 13 0.97 3.50 12.41
CA ASP A 13 1.06 3.75 10.98
C ASP A 13 1.62 2.54 10.22
N LEU A 14 2.56 1.83 10.83
CA LEU A 14 3.11 0.60 10.27
C LEU A 14 2.03 -0.49 10.16
N SER A 15 1.23 -0.63 11.21
CA SER A 15 0.13 -1.59 11.24
C SER A 15 -0.94 -1.22 10.20
N ASP A 16 -1.19 0.07 10.03
CA ASP A 16 -2.15 0.59 9.06
C ASP A 16 -1.70 0.28 7.63
N VAL A 17 -0.44 0.56 7.29
CA VAL A 17 0.07 0.28 5.94
C VAL A 17 0.16 -1.21 5.67
N TYR A 18 0.46 -2.02 6.69
CA TYR A 18 0.48 -3.47 6.53
C TYR A 18 -0.92 -3.98 6.12
N SER A 19 -1.96 -3.49 6.80
CA SER A 19 -3.34 -3.79 6.43
C SER A 19 -3.66 -3.32 5.02
N ALA A 20 -3.21 -2.11 4.67
CA ALA A 20 -3.41 -1.54 3.33
C ALA A 20 -2.79 -2.43 2.26
N GLU A 21 -1.54 -2.85 2.45
CA GLU A 21 -0.85 -3.71 1.49
C GLU A 21 -1.57 -5.04 1.29
N LYS A 22 -2.07 -5.63 2.39
CA LYS A 22 -2.87 -6.86 2.29
C LYS A 22 -4.15 -6.65 1.50
N GLN A 23 -4.82 -5.52 1.69
CA GLN A 23 -6.03 -5.18 0.92
C GLN A 23 -5.71 -5.01 -0.56
N ILE A 24 -4.58 -4.38 -0.87
CA ILE A 24 -4.12 -4.19 -2.25
C ILE A 24 -3.90 -5.54 -2.94
N THR A 25 -3.30 -6.51 -2.24
CA THR A 25 -3.08 -7.84 -2.83
C THR A 25 -4.38 -8.55 -3.19
N ARG A 26 -5.46 -8.21 -2.50
CA ARG A 26 -6.79 -8.77 -2.80
C ARG A 26 -7.52 -8.00 -3.91
N ALA A 27 -7.26 -6.69 -4.00
CA ALA A 27 -7.93 -5.82 -4.98
C ALA A 27 -7.32 -5.91 -6.38
N LEU A 28 -5.99 -6.00 -6.47
CA LEU A 28 -5.30 -5.98 -7.76
C LEU A 28 -5.73 -7.11 -8.73
N PRO A 29 -5.91 -8.35 -8.28
CA PRO A 29 -6.40 -9.39 -9.20
C PRO A 29 -7.77 -9.07 -9.79
N LYS A 30 -8.66 -8.46 -9.01
CA LYS A 30 -9.98 -8.05 -9.47
C LYS A 30 -9.88 -6.94 -10.50
N MET A 31 -9.00 -5.98 -10.27
CA MET A 31 -8.77 -4.88 -11.21
C MET A 31 -8.17 -5.38 -12.51
N ALA A 32 -7.24 -6.33 -12.44
CA ALA A 32 -6.63 -6.93 -13.62
C ALA A 32 -7.69 -7.65 -14.48
N ARG A 33 -8.59 -8.39 -13.84
CA ARG A 33 -9.67 -9.08 -14.55
C ARG A 33 -10.70 -8.12 -15.14
N ALA A 34 -10.87 -6.96 -14.52
CA ALA A 34 -11.84 -5.95 -14.96
C ALA A 34 -11.31 -5.06 -16.09
N ALA A 35 -9.99 -5.02 -16.27
CA ALA A 35 -9.36 -4.22 -17.31
C ALA A 35 -9.44 -4.92 -18.67
N SER A 36 -9.39 -4.14 -19.75
CA SER A 36 -9.42 -4.69 -21.12
C SER A 36 -8.11 -4.49 -21.86
N ASP A 37 -7.36 -3.43 -21.57
CA ASP A 37 -6.07 -3.18 -22.22
C ASP A 37 -5.01 -4.14 -21.68
N GLU A 38 -4.29 -4.82 -22.56
CA GLU A 38 -3.27 -5.80 -22.16
C GLU A 38 -2.13 -5.19 -21.36
N ASN A 39 -1.72 -3.97 -21.70
CA ASN A 39 -0.66 -3.29 -20.98
C ASN A 39 -1.10 -2.92 -19.56
N LEU A 40 -2.36 -2.53 -19.41
CA LEU A 40 -2.90 -2.22 -18.09
C LEU A 40 -3.02 -3.48 -17.23
N ILE A 41 -3.48 -4.58 -17.81
CA ILE A 41 -3.55 -5.86 -17.11
C ILE A 41 -2.16 -6.28 -16.62
N ALA A 42 -1.15 -6.16 -17.48
CA ALA A 42 0.23 -6.49 -17.12
C ALA A 42 0.75 -5.59 -16.00
N ALA A 43 0.41 -4.29 -16.06
CA ALA A 43 0.81 -3.34 -15.01
C ALA A 43 0.20 -3.70 -13.65
N PHE A 44 -1.08 -4.08 -13.61
CA PHE A 44 -1.72 -4.50 -12.36
C PHE A 44 -1.09 -5.78 -11.82
N ASN A 45 -0.77 -6.74 -12.67
CA ASN A 45 -0.13 -7.98 -12.26
C ASN A 45 1.28 -7.73 -11.71
N GLN A 46 2.02 -6.81 -12.34
CA GLN A 46 3.34 -6.42 -11.86
C GLN A 46 3.26 -5.71 -10.50
N HIS A 47 2.29 -4.81 -10.35
CA HIS A 47 2.06 -4.12 -9.08
C HIS A 47 1.72 -5.11 -7.97
N LEU A 48 0.98 -6.18 -8.29
CA LEU A 48 0.68 -7.23 -7.33
C LEU A 48 1.96 -7.90 -6.82
N GLU A 49 2.88 -8.23 -7.71
CA GLU A 49 4.16 -8.83 -7.32
C GLU A 49 5.01 -7.88 -6.49
N GLU A 50 5.05 -6.60 -6.86
CA GLU A 50 5.74 -5.58 -6.08
C GLU A 50 5.15 -5.44 -4.69
N THR A 51 3.81 -5.48 -4.58
CA THR A 51 3.14 -5.37 -3.28
C THR A 51 3.47 -6.56 -2.39
N ARG A 52 3.52 -7.75 -2.94
CA ARG A 52 3.93 -8.95 -2.19
C ARG A 52 5.35 -8.80 -1.63
N ALA A 53 6.26 -8.30 -2.45
CA ALA A 53 7.64 -8.04 -2.02
C ALA A 53 7.68 -6.95 -0.93
N GLN A 54 6.83 -5.93 -1.03
CA GLN A 54 6.76 -4.87 -0.04
C GLN A 54 6.24 -5.40 1.29
N ILE A 55 5.29 -6.33 1.28
CA ILE A 55 4.81 -6.98 2.51
C ILE A 55 5.93 -7.78 3.17
N GLU A 56 6.69 -8.54 2.39
CA GLU A 56 7.85 -9.28 2.91
C GLU A 56 8.86 -8.33 3.54
N ARG A 57 9.05 -7.17 2.93
CA ARG A 57 9.97 -6.15 3.46
C ARG A 57 9.46 -5.58 4.78
N LEU A 58 8.14 -5.43 4.94
CA LEU A 58 7.57 -5.02 6.23
C LEU A 58 7.76 -6.10 7.29
N ASP A 59 7.63 -7.36 6.92
CA ASP A 59 7.89 -8.48 7.84
C ASP A 59 9.35 -8.47 8.28
N GLU A 60 10.27 -8.24 7.35
CA GLU A 60 11.70 -8.13 7.65
C GLU A 60 11.97 -6.94 8.60
N LEU A 61 11.30 -5.82 8.36
CA LEU A 61 11.44 -4.64 9.22
C LEU A 61 11.15 -4.96 10.66
N VAL A 62 10.08 -5.71 10.91
CA VAL A 62 9.70 -6.11 12.27
C VAL A 62 10.77 -7.04 12.88
N GLU A 63 11.32 -7.94 12.09
CA GLU A 63 12.37 -8.85 12.57
C GLU A 63 13.62 -8.11 13.01
N VAL A 64 14.00 -7.06 12.29
CA VAL A 64 15.24 -6.31 12.59
C VAL A 64 15.04 -5.12 13.53
N THR A 65 13.81 -4.87 13.97
CA THR A 65 13.49 -3.74 14.84
C THR A 65 12.67 -4.24 16.03
N PRO A 66 13.36 -4.73 17.10
CA PRO A 66 12.67 -5.35 18.25
C PRO A 66 11.67 -4.44 18.97
N GLU A 67 11.83 -3.13 18.81
CA GLU A 67 10.98 -2.14 19.47
C GLU A 67 9.59 -2.01 18.84
N VAL A 68 9.36 -2.63 17.70
CA VAL A 68 8.08 -2.49 16.97
C VAL A 68 7.45 -3.86 16.69
N LYS A 69 6.14 -3.82 16.52
CA LYS A 69 5.35 -4.97 16.12
C LYS A 69 4.19 -4.48 15.26
N ILE A 70 3.65 -5.37 14.45
CA ILE A 70 2.48 -5.05 13.64
C ILE A 70 1.24 -5.54 14.39
N LYS A 71 0.29 -4.63 14.62
CA LYS A 71 -0.97 -4.93 15.28
C LYS A 71 -2.04 -5.16 14.23
N ARG A 72 -2.99 -6.01 14.56
CA ARG A 72 -4.11 -6.26 13.66
C ARG A 72 -5.03 -5.05 13.66
N MET A 73 -5.27 -4.51 12.46
CA MET A 73 -6.18 -3.39 12.28
C MET A 73 -6.64 -3.32 10.83
N LYS A 74 -7.63 -2.49 10.57
CA LYS A 74 -8.17 -2.28 9.24
C LYS A 74 -7.78 -0.89 8.75
N CYS A 75 -7.20 -0.80 7.55
CA CYS A 75 -6.91 0.49 6.94
C CYS A 75 -8.18 1.04 6.29
N HIS A 76 -8.79 2.02 6.92
CA HIS A 76 -10.03 2.64 6.41
C HIS A 76 -9.80 3.41 5.10
N ALA A 77 -8.64 4.03 4.96
CA ALA A 77 -8.32 4.76 3.73
C ALA A 77 -8.30 3.82 2.53
N LEU A 78 -7.61 2.68 2.65
CA LEU A 78 -7.52 1.71 1.56
C LEU A 78 -8.86 1.05 1.30
N GLU A 79 -9.61 0.77 2.34
CA GLU A 79 -10.95 0.22 2.17
C GLU A 79 -11.82 1.12 1.30
N GLY A 80 -11.78 2.45 1.55
CA GLY A 80 -12.51 3.42 0.75
C GLY A 80 -12.01 3.50 -0.68
N LEU A 81 -10.70 3.45 -0.88
CA LEU A 81 -10.12 3.48 -2.22
C LEU A 81 -10.50 2.23 -3.02
N VAL A 82 -10.51 1.06 -2.37
CA VAL A 82 -10.93 -0.18 -3.00
C VAL A 82 -12.41 -0.15 -3.35
N GLU A 83 -13.25 0.42 -2.48
CA GLU A 83 -14.68 0.60 -2.76
C GLU A 83 -14.89 1.46 -3.99
N GLU A 84 -14.14 2.55 -4.14
CA GLU A 84 -14.24 3.41 -5.32
C GLU A 84 -13.82 2.68 -6.60
N ALA A 85 -12.79 1.85 -6.54
CA ALA A 85 -12.41 1.01 -7.68
C ALA A 85 -13.54 0.04 -8.04
N GLN A 86 -14.18 -0.56 -7.04
CA GLN A 86 -15.29 -1.48 -7.25
C GLN A 86 -16.49 -0.76 -7.87
N GLU A 87 -16.76 0.49 -7.48
CA GLU A 87 -17.82 1.29 -8.11
C GLU A 87 -17.60 1.46 -9.60
N ILE A 88 -16.34 1.69 -10.00
CA ILE A 88 -16.00 1.79 -11.42
C ILE A 88 -16.29 0.47 -12.14
N ILE A 89 -15.91 -0.64 -11.55
CA ILE A 89 -16.15 -1.96 -12.11
C ILE A 89 -17.65 -2.23 -12.27
N ASP A 90 -18.44 -1.87 -11.27
CA ASP A 90 -19.87 -2.14 -11.24
C ASP A 90 -20.69 -1.23 -12.13
N SER A 91 -20.24 0.02 -12.32
CA SER A 91 -21.05 1.04 -13.03
C SER A 91 -20.60 1.35 -14.45
N VAL A 92 -19.41 0.89 -14.85
CA VAL A 92 -18.87 1.18 -16.20
C VAL A 92 -18.63 -0.13 -16.92
N GLU A 93 -19.13 -0.22 -18.15
CA GLU A 93 -18.94 -1.42 -18.98
C GLU A 93 -17.46 -1.65 -19.29
N LYS A 94 -17.06 -2.90 -19.39
CA LYS A 94 -15.69 -3.27 -19.71
C LYS A 94 -15.27 -2.64 -21.05
N GLY A 95 -14.13 -1.94 -21.05
CA GLY A 95 -13.63 -1.24 -22.21
C GLY A 95 -12.75 -0.07 -21.81
N GLU A 96 -12.49 0.81 -22.76
CA GLU A 96 -11.59 1.95 -22.58
C GLU A 96 -11.99 2.89 -21.43
N ILE A 97 -13.28 3.16 -21.28
CA ILE A 97 -13.75 4.07 -20.23
C ILE A 97 -13.48 3.47 -18.86
N ARG A 98 -13.80 2.18 -18.68
CA ARG A 98 -13.50 1.49 -17.43
C ARG A 98 -12.01 1.48 -17.16
N ASP A 99 -11.19 1.23 -18.19
CA ASP A 99 -9.73 1.22 -18.05
C ASP A 99 -9.23 2.55 -17.50
N GLN A 100 -9.73 3.67 -18.01
CA GLN A 100 -9.34 5.00 -17.50
C GLN A 100 -9.74 5.18 -16.05
N GLY A 101 -10.93 4.72 -15.67
CA GLY A 101 -11.37 4.76 -14.28
C GLY A 101 -10.48 3.93 -13.35
N LEU A 102 -10.06 2.75 -13.82
CA LEU A 102 -9.18 1.88 -13.04
C LEU A 102 -7.78 2.47 -12.89
N ILE A 103 -7.26 3.14 -13.92
CA ILE A 103 -5.98 3.85 -13.85
C ILE A 103 -6.06 4.93 -12.77
N GLY A 104 -7.14 5.72 -12.75
CA GLY A 104 -7.33 6.76 -11.74
C GLY A 104 -7.39 6.18 -10.33
N ALA A 105 -8.10 5.08 -10.15
CA ALA A 105 -8.20 4.40 -8.86
C ALA A 105 -6.83 3.90 -8.40
N ALA A 106 -6.06 3.31 -9.31
CA ALA A 106 -4.72 2.81 -9.01
C ALA A 106 -3.77 3.94 -8.60
N GLN A 107 -3.85 5.09 -9.28
CA GLN A 107 -3.04 6.26 -8.93
C GLN A 107 -3.34 6.77 -7.53
N LYS A 108 -4.59 6.75 -7.11
CA LYS A 108 -4.96 7.15 -5.75
C LYS A 108 -4.32 6.22 -4.71
N VAL A 109 -4.31 4.93 -4.98
CA VAL A 109 -3.67 3.95 -4.12
C VAL A 109 -2.17 4.22 -4.03
N GLU A 110 -1.51 4.43 -5.17
CA GLU A 110 -0.08 4.70 -5.20
C GLU A 110 0.30 5.96 -4.43
N HIS A 111 -0.49 7.04 -4.57
CA HIS A 111 -0.23 8.28 -3.83
C HIS A 111 -0.47 8.12 -2.33
N TYR A 112 -1.46 7.33 -1.95
CA TYR A 112 -1.64 6.96 -0.54
C TYR A 112 -0.38 6.28 0.00
N GLU A 113 0.17 5.32 -0.76
CA GLU A 113 1.36 4.60 -0.35
C GLU A 113 2.58 5.54 -0.26
N ILE A 114 2.76 6.43 -1.24
CA ILE A 114 3.85 7.41 -1.21
C ILE A 114 3.78 8.26 0.06
N ALA A 115 2.60 8.78 0.39
CA ALA A 115 2.41 9.59 1.59
C ALA A 115 2.71 8.79 2.85
N THR A 116 2.20 7.57 2.92
CA THR A 116 2.32 6.73 4.10
C THR A 116 3.76 6.26 4.33
N TYR A 117 4.42 5.76 3.28
CA TYR A 117 5.81 5.33 3.41
C TYR A 117 6.75 6.51 3.66
N GLY A 118 6.46 7.67 3.10
CA GLY A 118 7.21 8.89 3.38
C GLY A 118 7.15 9.27 4.85
N THR A 119 5.95 9.21 5.43
CA THR A 119 5.75 9.49 6.86
C THR A 119 6.47 8.46 7.73
N LEU A 120 6.32 7.17 7.40
CA LEU A 120 6.99 6.10 8.15
C LEU A 120 8.51 6.24 8.11
N HIS A 121 9.05 6.56 6.94
CA HIS A 121 10.49 6.76 6.77
C HIS A 121 10.98 7.89 7.68
N ALA A 122 10.27 9.02 7.69
CA ALA A 122 10.63 10.16 8.54
C ALA A 122 10.57 9.79 10.02
N LEU A 123 9.53 9.05 10.44
CA LEU A 123 9.40 8.60 11.83
C LEU A 123 10.53 7.64 12.22
N ALA A 124 10.88 6.71 11.34
CA ALA A 124 11.97 5.76 11.59
C ALA A 124 13.30 6.49 11.80
N LEU A 125 13.57 7.51 10.99
CA LEU A 125 14.77 8.33 11.15
C LEU A 125 14.78 9.05 12.49
N LYS A 126 13.66 9.63 12.89
CA LYS A 126 13.55 10.31 14.20
C LYS A 126 13.75 9.37 15.37
N LEU A 127 13.28 8.13 15.24
CA LEU A 127 13.41 7.11 16.28
C LEU A 127 14.78 6.43 16.28
N GLY A 128 15.61 6.68 15.27
CA GLY A 128 16.92 6.06 15.16
C GLY A 128 16.87 4.61 14.68
N TYR A 129 15.76 4.18 14.07
CA TYR A 129 15.61 2.83 13.52
C TYR A 129 16.21 2.78 12.12
N THR A 130 17.53 2.71 12.04
CA THR A 130 18.27 2.85 10.78
C THR A 130 17.91 1.80 9.75
N LYS A 131 17.83 0.53 10.15
CA LYS A 131 17.48 -0.55 9.22
C LYS A 131 16.04 -0.44 8.75
N ALA A 132 15.12 -0.09 9.66
CA ALA A 132 13.73 0.15 9.31
C ALA A 132 13.62 1.27 8.29
N ALA A 133 14.35 2.37 8.51
CA ALA A 133 14.35 3.51 7.59
C ALA A 133 14.83 3.12 6.19
N GLN A 134 15.86 2.29 6.09
CA GLN A 134 16.37 1.81 4.81
C GLN A 134 15.33 0.99 4.05
N LEU A 135 14.66 0.08 4.74
CA LEU A 135 13.63 -0.75 4.14
C LEU A 135 12.43 0.06 3.66
N LEU A 136 12.03 1.07 4.46
CA LEU A 136 10.92 1.95 4.10
C LEU A 136 11.28 2.85 2.90
N GLU A 137 12.52 3.32 2.85
CA GLU A 137 13.00 4.14 1.73
C GLU A 137 12.98 3.33 0.42
N GLU A 138 13.37 2.07 0.49
CA GLU A 138 13.37 1.18 -0.67
C GLU A 138 11.96 1.07 -1.27
N THR A 139 10.96 0.85 -0.43
CA THR A 139 9.56 0.79 -0.87
C THR A 139 9.09 2.15 -1.40
N LEU A 140 9.42 3.22 -0.69
CA LEU A 140 9.04 4.58 -1.11
C LEU A 140 9.58 4.89 -2.51
N ASN A 141 10.83 4.53 -2.78
CA ASN A 141 11.45 4.76 -4.08
C ASN A 141 10.77 3.95 -5.18
N GLU A 142 10.35 2.73 -4.89
CA GLU A 142 9.59 1.91 -5.84
C GLU A 142 8.26 2.57 -6.20
N GLU A 143 7.55 3.11 -5.20
CA GLU A 143 6.26 3.75 -5.43
C GLU A 143 6.35 5.04 -6.24
N LYS A 144 7.47 5.74 -6.15
CA LYS A 144 7.68 7.00 -6.89
C LYS A 144 8.02 6.81 -8.36
N GLN A 145 8.34 5.60 -8.77
CA GLN A 145 8.71 5.32 -10.16
C GLN A 145 7.54 5.13 -11.12
#